data_6168e357aef41381445856f08ccacbc8
#
_entry.id   6168e357aef41381445856f08ccacbc8
#
_cell.length_a   1.000
_cell.length_b   1.000
_cell.length_c   1.000
_cell.angle_alpha   90.00
_cell.angle_beta   90.00
_cell.angle_gamma   90.00
#
_symmetry.space_group_name_H-M   'P 1'
#
loop_
_entity.id
_entity.type
_entity.pdbx_description
1 polymer ?
#
loop_
_entity_poly.entity_id
_entity_poly.type
_entity_poly.pdbx_seq_one_letter_code
_entity_poly.pdbx_strand_id
1 'polypeptide(L)'
;AVNATEREVRVAFLEACRLGLFVEEDLKYCFNRMARQRGARKLRPFLALWVPELLRIKSVLEGWFLLEWVERALEMPEVNAKVFGYEVDCLWRRLGVVLELDGDAFHGDPVQRALDREKQRFLESRGLIVIRITYAEFAADPAAAIQRVLEVLEARRAALIAA
;
A
#
# COMPACT_ATOMS: atom_id res chain seq x y z
N ALA A 1 22.83 -3.44 3.07
CA ALA A 1 22.07 -4.70 3.15
C ALA A 1 22.85 -5.87 3.79
N VAL A 2 24.20 -5.88 3.82
CA VAL A 2 24.98 -7.03 4.36
C VAL A 2 24.60 -7.29 5.82
N ASN A 3 24.65 -6.26 6.66
CA ASN A 3 24.40 -6.35 8.11
C ASN A 3 22.97 -5.96 8.50
N ALA A 4 22.16 -5.52 7.56
CA ALA A 4 20.79 -5.11 7.82
C ALA A 4 19.86 -6.34 7.92
N THR A 5 18.83 -6.25 8.75
CA THR A 5 17.71 -7.18 8.79
C THR A 5 16.88 -7.06 7.51
N GLU A 6 16.03 -8.04 7.24
CA GLU A 6 15.10 -7.98 6.09
C GLU A 6 14.14 -6.79 6.23
N ARG A 7 13.64 -6.53 7.44
CA ARG A 7 12.80 -5.36 7.76
C ARG A 7 13.49 -4.04 7.40
N GLU A 8 14.76 -3.87 7.79
CA GLU A 8 15.52 -2.65 7.48
C GLU A 8 15.75 -2.50 5.97
N VAL A 9 16.01 -3.60 5.26
CA VAL A 9 16.15 -3.58 3.79
C VAL A 9 14.84 -3.20 3.12
N ARG A 10 13.71 -3.75 3.59
CA ARG A 10 12.38 -3.40 3.09
C ARG A 10 12.09 -1.92 3.31
N VAL A 11 12.28 -1.40 4.52
CA VAL A 11 12.06 0.01 4.82
C VAL A 11 12.92 0.90 3.94
N ALA A 12 14.21 0.60 3.80
CA ALA A 12 15.11 1.37 2.95
C ALA A 12 14.71 1.32 1.47
N PHE A 13 14.23 0.17 0.98
CA PHE A 13 13.72 0.03 -0.37
C PHE A 13 12.47 0.89 -0.60
N LEU A 14 11.50 0.82 0.31
CA LEU A 14 10.27 1.59 0.22
C LEU A 14 10.50 3.09 0.35
N GLU A 15 11.42 3.52 1.22
CA GLU A 15 11.84 4.93 1.31
C GLU A 15 12.49 5.40 0.00
N ALA A 16 13.31 4.57 -0.63
CA ALA A 16 13.90 4.89 -1.91
C ALA A 16 12.83 5.04 -3.01
N CYS A 17 11.80 4.19 -3.03
CA CYS A 17 10.64 4.33 -3.91
C CYS A 17 9.90 5.66 -3.65
N ARG A 18 9.55 5.92 -2.38
CA ARG A 18 8.82 7.12 -1.95
C ARG A 18 9.54 8.41 -2.31
N LEU A 19 10.86 8.42 -2.21
CA LEU A 19 11.72 9.57 -2.54
C LEU A 19 12.07 9.66 -4.03
N GLY A 20 11.62 8.70 -4.86
CA GLY A 20 11.93 8.68 -6.28
C GLY A 20 13.43 8.51 -6.58
N LEU A 21 14.17 7.81 -5.70
CA LEU A 21 15.61 7.66 -5.82
C LEU A 21 16.04 6.65 -6.89
N PHE A 22 15.10 5.89 -7.45
CA PHE A 22 15.32 5.05 -8.61
C PHE A 22 14.05 4.91 -9.45
N VAL A 23 14.24 4.56 -10.72
CA VAL A 23 13.17 4.32 -11.68
C VAL A 23 13.27 2.90 -12.25
N GLU A 24 12.31 2.48 -13.05
CA GLU A 24 12.26 1.12 -13.61
C GLU A 24 13.54 0.73 -14.35
N GLU A 25 14.15 1.66 -15.08
CA GLU A 25 15.38 1.45 -15.82
C GLU A 25 16.56 1.03 -14.92
N ASP A 26 16.59 1.59 -13.71
CA ASP A 26 17.62 1.26 -12.71
C ASP A 26 17.48 -0.17 -12.20
N LEU A 27 16.27 -0.73 -12.18
CA LEU A 27 16.04 -2.10 -11.72
C LEU A 27 16.80 -3.12 -12.54
N LYS A 28 16.72 -3.03 -13.87
CA LYS A 28 17.44 -3.93 -14.79
C LYS A 28 18.95 -3.85 -14.56
N TYR A 29 19.46 -2.63 -14.40
CA TYR A 29 20.86 -2.38 -14.08
C TYR A 29 21.25 -2.98 -12.72
N CYS A 30 20.45 -2.76 -11.69
CA CYS A 30 20.64 -3.31 -10.35
C CYS A 30 20.64 -4.83 -10.37
N PHE A 31 19.67 -5.49 -11.00
CA PHE A 31 19.59 -6.94 -11.11
C PHE A 31 20.86 -7.53 -11.72
N ASN A 32 21.35 -6.95 -12.81
CA ASN A 32 22.53 -7.44 -13.51
C ASN A 32 23.82 -7.27 -12.69
N ARG A 33 24.01 -6.12 -12.05
CA ARG A 33 25.22 -5.84 -11.25
C ARG A 33 25.21 -6.46 -9.86
N MET A 34 24.04 -6.64 -9.25
CA MET A 34 23.95 -7.14 -7.89
C MET A 34 24.13 -8.66 -7.76
N ALA A 35 24.14 -9.41 -8.88
CA ALA A 35 24.20 -10.88 -8.85
C ALA A 35 25.35 -11.45 -8.00
N ARG A 36 26.45 -10.70 -7.87
CA ARG A 36 27.67 -11.11 -7.12
C ARG A 36 27.96 -10.24 -5.89
N GLN A 37 27.05 -9.31 -5.54
CA GLN A 37 27.26 -8.39 -4.41
C GLN A 37 26.80 -9.01 -3.09
N ARG A 38 27.59 -8.83 -2.02
CA ARG A 38 27.18 -9.20 -0.67
C ARG A 38 25.91 -8.43 -0.28
N GLY A 39 24.91 -9.12 0.26
CA GLY A 39 23.64 -8.52 0.65
C GLY A 39 22.60 -8.36 -0.46
N ALA A 40 22.94 -8.58 -1.73
CA ALA A 40 22.01 -8.56 -2.86
C ALA A 40 20.83 -9.51 -2.66
N ARG A 41 21.06 -10.67 -2.01
CA ARG A 41 20.03 -11.68 -1.76
C ARG A 41 18.87 -11.14 -0.91
N LYS A 42 19.10 -10.17 -0.02
CA LYS A 42 18.07 -9.53 0.81
C LYS A 42 17.24 -8.48 0.05
N LEU A 43 17.82 -7.84 -0.99
CA LEU A 43 17.12 -6.82 -1.77
C LEU A 43 16.38 -7.40 -3.00
N ARG A 44 16.86 -8.51 -3.56
CA ARG A 44 16.27 -9.15 -4.75
C ARG A 44 14.76 -9.41 -4.67
N PRO A 45 14.20 -9.93 -3.54
CA PRO A 45 12.76 -10.14 -3.44
C PRO A 45 11.98 -8.85 -3.66
N PHE A 46 12.38 -7.75 -3.05
CA PHE A 46 11.70 -6.45 -3.18
C PHE A 46 11.80 -5.89 -4.60
N LEU A 47 12.94 -6.02 -5.25
CA LEU A 47 13.08 -5.62 -6.65
C LEU A 47 12.21 -6.48 -7.59
N ALA A 48 12.02 -7.76 -7.28
CA ALA A 48 11.16 -8.64 -8.06
C ALA A 48 9.67 -8.30 -7.91
N LEU A 49 9.29 -7.72 -6.78
CA LEU A 49 7.92 -7.26 -6.49
C LEU A 49 7.69 -5.80 -6.89
N TRP A 50 8.69 -5.15 -7.53
CA TRP A 50 8.54 -3.76 -7.92
C TRP A 50 7.42 -3.58 -8.96
N VAL A 51 6.60 -2.56 -8.74
CA VAL A 51 5.55 -2.09 -9.65
C VAL A 51 5.57 -0.56 -9.70
N PRO A 52 5.10 0.07 -10.81
CA PRO A 52 5.10 1.53 -10.96
C PRO A 52 4.35 2.27 -9.85
N GLU A 53 3.35 1.64 -9.25
CA GLU A 53 2.56 2.17 -8.14
C GLU A 53 3.41 2.50 -6.92
N LEU A 54 4.53 1.79 -6.70
CA LEU A 54 5.48 2.09 -5.61
C LEU A 54 6.13 3.47 -5.72
N LEU A 55 6.15 4.09 -6.90
CA LEU A 55 6.62 5.47 -7.06
C LEU A 55 5.58 6.52 -6.64
N ARG A 56 4.37 6.09 -6.32
CA ARG A 56 3.26 6.96 -5.92
C ARG A 56 2.98 6.94 -4.42
N ILE A 57 3.64 6.06 -3.67
CA ILE A 57 3.44 5.94 -2.22
C ILE A 57 3.90 7.20 -1.50
N LYS A 58 3.22 7.55 -0.41
CA LYS A 58 3.54 8.67 0.47
C LYS A 58 4.04 8.21 1.84
N SER A 59 3.85 6.93 2.16
CA SER A 59 4.31 6.32 3.40
C SER A 59 4.94 4.95 3.18
N VAL A 60 5.75 4.50 4.13
CA VAL A 60 6.31 3.14 4.16
C VAL A 60 5.20 2.10 4.34
N LEU A 61 4.14 2.44 5.07
CA LEU A 61 3.00 1.53 5.28
C LEU A 61 2.27 1.23 3.97
N GLU A 62 1.99 2.26 3.17
CA GLU A 62 1.42 2.09 1.82
C GLU A 62 2.29 1.17 0.96
N GLY A 63 3.59 1.41 0.95
CA GLY A 63 4.52 0.57 0.19
C GLY A 63 4.59 -0.87 0.71
N TRP A 64 4.55 -1.07 2.02
CA TRP A 64 4.52 -2.42 2.60
C TRP A 64 3.23 -3.15 2.23
N PHE A 65 2.08 -2.49 2.33
CA PHE A 65 0.80 -3.04 1.86
C PHE A 65 0.88 -3.45 0.38
N LEU A 66 1.39 -2.59 -0.49
CA LEU A 66 1.51 -2.89 -1.92
C LEU A 66 2.43 -4.08 -2.21
N LEU A 67 3.57 -4.23 -1.52
CA LEU A 67 4.44 -5.38 -1.68
C LEU A 67 3.72 -6.69 -1.33
N GLU A 68 3.01 -6.72 -0.19
CA GLU A 68 2.21 -7.86 0.22
C GLU A 68 1.06 -8.15 -0.77
N TRP A 69 0.50 -7.10 -1.37
CA TRP A 69 -0.56 -7.20 -2.36
C TRP A 69 -0.06 -7.79 -3.68
N VAL A 70 1.05 -7.28 -4.21
CA VAL A 70 1.68 -7.75 -5.46
C VAL A 70 2.13 -9.20 -5.36
N GLU A 71 2.69 -9.61 -4.22
CA GLU A 71 3.14 -10.99 -4.01
C GLU A 71 2.01 -12.02 -4.19
N ARG A 72 0.77 -11.61 -3.97
CA ARG A 72 -0.43 -12.45 -4.15
C ARG A 72 -1.02 -12.39 -5.56
N ALA A 73 -0.38 -11.67 -6.49
CA ALA A 73 -0.82 -11.49 -7.87
C ALA A 73 -2.28 -10.98 -7.99
N LEU A 74 -2.69 -10.08 -7.09
CA LEU A 74 -4.03 -9.51 -7.04
C LEU A 74 -4.15 -8.29 -7.97
N GLU A 75 -5.41 -7.96 -8.37
CA GLU A 75 -5.70 -6.75 -9.14
C GLU A 75 -5.28 -5.49 -8.36
N MET A 76 -4.39 -4.68 -8.95
CA MET A 76 -3.83 -3.49 -8.30
C MET A 76 -4.88 -2.41 -8.08
N PRO A 77 -4.87 -1.75 -6.90
CA PRO A 77 -5.66 -0.53 -6.70
C PRO A 77 -5.03 0.67 -7.43
N GLU A 78 -5.83 1.70 -7.64
CA GLU A 78 -5.30 3.03 -7.93
C GLU A 78 -4.68 3.59 -6.63
N VAL A 79 -3.39 3.89 -6.64
CA VAL A 79 -2.64 4.37 -5.46
C VAL A 79 -2.65 5.90 -5.40
N ASN A 80 -2.87 6.46 -4.20
CA ASN A 80 -3.01 7.89 -3.95
C ASN A 80 -3.98 8.54 -4.94
N ALA A 81 -5.13 7.91 -5.08
CA ALA A 81 -6.15 8.27 -6.04
C ALA A 81 -7.05 9.41 -5.54
N LYS A 82 -7.50 10.24 -6.47
CA LYS A 82 -8.51 11.26 -6.16
C LYS A 82 -9.92 10.75 -6.45
N VAL A 83 -10.81 10.91 -5.47
CA VAL A 83 -12.23 10.57 -5.58
C VAL A 83 -13.07 11.61 -4.83
N PHE A 84 -14.07 12.21 -5.50
CA PHE A 84 -14.93 13.26 -4.96
C PHE A 84 -14.19 14.43 -4.29
N GLY A 85 -13.01 14.79 -4.79
CA GLY A 85 -12.17 15.86 -4.25
C GLY A 85 -11.23 15.47 -3.12
N TYR A 86 -11.38 14.28 -2.55
CA TYR A 86 -10.48 13.71 -1.55
C TYR A 86 -9.42 12.81 -2.20
N GLU A 87 -8.25 12.78 -1.61
CA GLU A 87 -7.22 11.79 -1.91
C GLU A 87 -7.35 10.61 -0.95
N VAL A 88 -7.20 9.39 -1.47
CA VAL A 88 -7.28 8.13 -0.73
C VAL A 88 -6.09 7.24 -1.08
N ASP A 89 -5.60 6.44 -0.14
CA ASP A 89 -4.36 5.67 -0.32
C ASP A 89 -4.51 4.59 -1.39
N CYS A 90 -5.59 3.81 -1.34
CA CYS A 90 -5.91 2.83 -2.38
C CYS A 90 -7.39 2.90 -2.77
N LEU A 91 -7.67 2.79 -4.08
CA LEU A 91 -9.03 2.82 -4.62
C LEU A 91 -9.24 1.70 -5.64
N TRP A 92 -10.17 0.82 -5.39
CA TRP A 92 -10.74 -0.10 -6.39
C TRP A 92 -11.99 0.55 -6.98
N ARG A 93 -11.79 1.43 -7.97
CA ARG A 93 -12.82 2.33 -8.51
C ARG A 93 -14.06 1.61 -9.00
N ARG A 94 -13.90 0.49 -9.72
CA ARG A 94 -15.03 -0.31 -10.25
C ARG A 94 -15.90 -0.91 -9.16
N LEU A 95 -15.30 -1.23 -8.02
CA LEU A 95 -15.99 -1.81 -6.88
C LEU A 95 -16.49 -0.74 -5.89
N GLY A 96 -16.01 0.50 -6.03
CA GLY A 96 -16.32 1.56 -5.08
C GLY A 96 -15.77 1.28 -3.68
N VAL A 97 -14.58 0.68 -3.59
CA VAL A 97 -13.91 0.35 -2.32
C VAL A 97 -12.66 1.21 -2.16
N VAL A 98 -12.52 1.81 -1.01
CA VAL A 98 -11.38 2.63 -0.57
C VAL A 98 -10.68 1.94 0.58
N LEU A 99 -9.36 1.97 0.59
CA LEU A 99 -8.53 1.62 1.74
C LEU A 99 -7.73 2.86 2.16
N GLU A 100 -7.77 3.17 3.45
CA GLU A 100 -6.93 4.16 4.13
C GLU A 100 -5.96 3.42 5.05
N LEU A 101 -4.70 3.80 4.99
CA LEU A 101 -3.60 3.18 5.73
C LEU A 101 -3.05 4.17 6.76
N ASP A 102 -3.50 4.04 8.00
CA ASP A 102 -3.19 4.98 9.06
C ASP A 102 -1.82 4.70 9.71
N GLY A 103 -0.86 5.62 9.56
CA GLY A 103 0.42 5.56 10.25
C GLY A 103 0.31 5.90 11.75
N ASP A 104 1.30 5.46 12.54
CA ASP A 104 1.33 5.69 14.00
C ASP A 104 1.44 7.17 14.41
N ALA A 105 1.79 8.08 13.50
CA ALA A 105 2.10 9.47 13.81
C ALA A 105 0.88 10.36 14.16
N PHE A 106 -0.36 9.88 14.01
CA PHE A 106 -1.57 10.70 14.12
C PHE A 106 -2.38 10.52 15.40
N HIS A 107 -1.81 9.93 16.45
CA HIS A 107 -2.56 9.61 17.67
C HIS A 107 -2.97 10.80 18.56
N GLY A 108 -2.66 12.04 18.19
CA GLY A 108 -2.78 13.20 19.09
C GLY A 108 -3.79 14.28 18.73
N ASP A 109 -4.04 14.58 17.46
CA ASP A 109 -4.85 15.76 17.10
C ASP A 109 -6.35 15.46 16.98
N PRO A 110 -7.19 15.97 17.90
CA PRO A 110 -8.65 15.83 17.82
C PRO A 110 -9.26 16.45 16.57
N VAL A 111 -8.66 17.53 16.03
CA VAL A 111 -9.14 18.23 14.83
C VAL A 111 -8.92 17.34 13.62
N GLN A 112 -7.71 16.77 13.46
CA GLN A 112 -7.42 15.85 12.37
C GLN A 112 -8.36 14.64 12.40
N ARG A 113 -8.57 14.03 13.56
CA ARG A 113 -9.53 12.92 13.72
C ARG A 113 -10.97 13.30 13.35
N ALA A 114 -11.37 14.55 13.59
CA ALA A 114 -12.70 15.02 13.18
C ALA A 114 -12.80 15.13 11.65
N LEU A 115 -11.79 15.69 11.00
CA LEU A 115 -11.70 15.82 9.55
C LEU A 115 -11.66 14.44 8.86
N ASP A 116 -10.91 13.49 9.41
CA ASP A 116 -10.84 12.12 8.87
C ASP A 116 -12.19 11.40 8.95
N ARG A 117 -12.91 11.59 10.08
CA ARG A 117 -14.28 11.05 10.21
C ARG A 117 -15.28 11.73 9.26
N GLU A 118 -15.12 13.01 9.03
CA GLU A 118 -15.95 13.75 8.05
C GLU A 118 -15.69 13.26 6.63
N LYS A 119 -14.42 13.14 6.23
CA LYS A 119 -13.99 12.54 4.95
C LYS A 119 -14.61 11.17 4.77
N GLN A 120 -14.48 10.28 5.77
CA GLN A 120 -15.02 8.93 5.71
C GLN A 120 -16.54 8.93 5.50
N ARG A 121 -17.31 9.66 6.34
CA ARG A 121 -18.77 9.75 6.21
C ARG A 121 -19.19 10.31 4.85
N PHE A 122 -18.47 11.30 4.34
CA PHE A 122 -18.73 11.84 3.02
C PHE A 122 -18.54 10.79 1.93
N LEU A 123 -17.43 10.06 1.92
CA LEU A 123 -17.15 9.01 0.95
C LEU A 123 -18.21 7.89 1.03
N GLU A 124 -18.57 7.46 2.23
CA GLU A 124 -19.62 6.46 2.47
C GLU A 124 -21.00 6.94 1.98
N SER A 125 -21.33 8.23 2.16
CA SER A 125 -22.58 8.82 1.65
C SER A 125 -22.65 8.83 0.12
N ARG A 126 -21.50 8.72 -0.56
CA ARG A 126 -21.39 8.58 -2.02
C ARG A 126 -21.41 7.12 -2.49
N GLY A 127 -21.69 6.17 -1.60
CA GLY A 127 -21.78 4.74 -1.90
C GLY A 127 -20.44 4.00 -1.94
N LEU A 128 -19.36 4.64 -1.48
CA LEU A 128 -18.08 3.96 -1.31
C LEU A 128 -18.05 3.15 -0.01
N ILE A 129 -17.32 2.06 0.01
CA ILE A 129 -16.97 1.33 1.22
C ILE A 129 -15.55 1.78 1.61
N VAL A 130 -15.39 2.27 2.84
CA VAL A 130 -14.09 2.73 3.35
C VAL A 130 -13.57 1.73 4.38
N ILE A 131 -12.40 1.14 4.08
CA ILE A 131 -11.64 0.28 4.98
C ILE A 131 -10.52 1.11 5.57
N ARG A 132 -10.29 0.99 6.89
CA ARG A 132 -9.12 1.59 7.56
C ARG A 132 -8.29 0.49 8.18
N ILE A 133 -6.98 0.57 8.00
CA ILE A 133 -6.01 -0.35 8.58
C ILE A 133 -4.89 0.51 9.19
N THR A 134 -4.67 0.35 10.50
CA THR A 134 -3.58 1.03 11.19
C THR A 134 -2.25 0.31 10.97
N TYR A 135 -1.13 1.04 11.16
CA TYR A 135 0.19 0.43 11.16
C TYR A 135 0.29 -0.72 12.16
N ALA A 136 -0.26 -0.56 13.36
CA ALA A 136 -0.23 -1.58 14.40
C ALA A 136 -0.95 -2.86 13.98
N GLU A 137 -2.16 -2.75 13.38
CA GLU A 137 -2.91 -3.89 12.84
C GLU A 137 -2.13 -4.59 11.73
N PHE A 138 -1.63 -3.81 10.76
CA PHE A 138 -0.90 -4.37 9.64
C PHE A 138 0.42 -5.03 10.06
N ALA A 139 1.15 -4.42 11.00
CA ALA A 139 2.41 -4.95 11.50
C ALA A 139 2.22 -6.22 12.37
N ALA A 140 1.08 -6.36 13.04
CA ALA A 140 0.76 -7.53 13.84
C ALA A 140 0.47 -8.75 12.96
N ASP A 141 -0.33 -8.60 11.90
CA ASP A 141 -0.67 -9.68 10.97
C ASP A 141 -1.00 -9.11 9.58
N PRO A 142 -0.01 -8.94 8.70
CA PRO A 142 -0.24 -8.48 7.32
C PRO A 142 -1.18 -9.39 6.53
N ALA A 143 -1.13 -10.71 6.78
CA ALA A 143 -1.97 -11.65 6.05
C ALA A 143 -3.45 -11.49 6.41
N ALA A 144 -3.77 -11.37 7.69
CA ALA A 144 -5.14 -11.10 8.15
C ALA A 144 -5.65 -9.74 7.65
N ALA A 145 -4.80 -8.71 7.66
CA ALA A 145 -5.18 -7.39 7.14
C ALA A 145 -5.50 -7.44 5.63
N ILE A 146 -4.69 -8.12 4.82
CA ILE A 146 -4.95 -8.34 3.39
C ILE A 146 -6.23 -9.15 3.19
N GLN A 147 -6.43 -10.22 3.96
CA GLN A 147 -7.61 -11.06 3.87
C GLN A 147 -8.90 -10.27 4.13
N ARG A 148 -8.91 -9.38 5.12
CA ARG A 148 -10.03 -8.46 5.40
C ARG A 148 -10.36 -7.58 4.20
N VAL A 149 -9.37 -7.06 3.48
CA VAL A 149 -9.59 -6.27 2.26
C VAL A 149 -10.21 -7.14 1.17
N LEU A 150 -9.68 -8.34 0.96
CA LEU A 150 -10.19 -9.28 -0.05
C LEU A 150 -11.65 -9.64 0.19
N GLU A 151 -12.05 -9.93 1.42
CA GLU A 151 -13.44 -10.25 1.79
C GLU A 151 -14.40 -9.12 1.42
N VAL A 152 -14.00 -7.86 1.67
CA VAL A 152 -14.81 -6.69 1.28
C VAL A 152 -14.90 -6.55 -0.24
N LEU A 153 -13.79 -6.74 -0.97
CA LEU A 153 -13.78 -6.67 -2.43
C LEU A 153 -14.65 -7.77 -3.05
N GLU A 154 -14.58 -8.99 -2.54
CA GLU A 154 -15.39 -10.13 -2.99
C GLU A 154 -16.88 -9.91 -2.72
N ALA A 155 -17.25 -9.49 -1.51
CA ALA A 155 -18.62 -9.16 -1.15
C ALA A 155 -19.18 -8.05 -2.06
N ARG A 156 -18.38 -7.01 -2.34
CA ARG A 156 -18.80 -5.92 -3.22
C ARG A 156 -18.97 -6.38 -4.67
N ARG A 157 -18.06 -7.23 -5.16
CA ARG A 157 -18.17 -7.82 -6.50
C ARG A 157 -19.44 -8.66 -6.63
N ALA A 158 -19.73 -9.50 -5.65
CA ALA A 158 -20.96 -10.30 -5.63
C ALA A 158 -22.23 -9.44 -5.62
N ALA A 159 -22.26 -8.38 -4.82
CA ALA A 159 -23.40 -7.46 -4.76
C ALA A 159 -23.64 -6.72 -6.10
N LEU A 160 -22.58 -6.34 -6.82
CA LEU A 160 -22.67 -5.67 -8.12
C LEU A 160 -23.12 -6.61 -9.26
N ILE A 161 -22.86 -7.91 -9.14
CA ILE A 161 -23.34 -8.92 -10.11
C ILE A 161 -24.83 -9.23 -9.89
N ALA A 162 -25.30 -9.10 -8.64
CA ALA A 162 -26.68 -9.40 -8.28
C ALA A 162 -27.66 -8.22 -8.50
N ALA A 163 -27.16 -7.01 -8.77
CA ALA A 163 -27.94 -5.79 -8.99
C ALA A 163 -28.24 -5.52 -10.44
#